data_68556b32dfe12065c8c43b3c7f806ede
#
_entry.id   68556b32dfe12065c8c43b3c7f806ede
#
_cell.length_a   1.000
_cell.length_b   1.000
_cell.length_c   1.000
_cell.angle_alpha   90.00
_cell.angle_beta   90.00
_cell.angle_gamma   90.00
#
_symmetry.space_group_name_H-M   'P 1'
#
loop_
_entity.id
_entity.type
_entity.pdbx_description
1 polymer ?
#
loop_
_entity_poly.entity_id
_entity_poly.type
_entity_poly.pdbx_seq_one_letter_code
_entity_poly.pdbx_strand_id
1 'polypeptide(L)'
;MRLGPILAAATLATLLAACNRSQPATPTGSEPKAAAAAPSDAEKQAMLASLPAPYNTADLANGEAKFALCQSCHTVAEGGANMTGPNLHGVFGRKAASLPNFKYSDALTAAGWIWEPQHLDHWIEKPQTFLPGNKMTFAGLNDPKDRTDLIAYLMVSTGYKPQ
;
A
#
# COMPACT_ATOMS: atom_id res chain seq x y z
N MET A 1 39.11 74.93 -14.43
CA MET A 1 40.56 74.72 -14.43
C MET A 1 40.86 73.23 -14.63
N ARG A 2 41.58 73.00 -15.71
CA ARG A 2 42.56 71.95 -16.01
C ARG A 2 42.05 70.49 -16.01
N LEU A 3 41.92 69.97 -17.19
CA LEU A 3 42.81 69.18 -18.07
C LEU A 3 42.98 67.73 -17.60
N GLY A 4 42.54 66.91 -18.56
CA GLY A 4 42.76 65.52 -18.84
C GLY A 4 44.26 65.11 -18.84
N PRO A 5 44.72 64.05 -19.49
CA PRO A 5 44.27 63.33 -20.64
C PRO A 5 44.45 61.75 -20.62
N ILE A 6 43.89 61.06 -21.55
CA ILE A 6 44.49 60.22 -22.65
C ILE A 6 44.97 58.80 -22.32
N LEU A 7 44.41 57.85 -23.06
CA LEU A 7 44.95 56.66 -23.74
C LEU A 7 45.51 55.48 -22.89
N ALA A 8 44.94 54.30 -23.11
CA ALA A 8 45.57 53.34 -24.03
C ALA A 8 44.67 52.12 -24.25
N ALA A 9 44.41 51.83 -25.52
CA ALA A 9 43.85 50.56 -25.95
C ALA A 9 44.89 49.46 -25.86
N ALA A 10 44.47 48.31 -25.35
CA ALA A 10 45.18 47.06 -25.56
C ALA A 10 44.17 45.93 -25.80
N THR A 11 44.00 45.60 -27.08
CA THR A 11 43.34 44.42 -27.58
C THR A 11 44.18 43.18 -27.25
N LEU A 12 43.63 42.30 -26.45
CA LEU A 12 44.21 40.99 -26.26
C LEU A 12 43.17 39.94 -26.71
N ALA A 13 43.39 39.40 -27.88
CA ALA A 13 42.68 38.25 -28.41
C ALA A 13 43.12 37.00 -27.66
N THR A 14 42.23 36.41 -26.89
CA THR A 14 42.46 35.08 -26.33
C THR A 14 41.57 34.08 -27.05
N LEU A 15 42.22 33.11 -27.67
CA LEU A 15 41.66 31.94 -28.30
C LEU A 15 40.90 31.11 -27.28
N LEU A 16 39.62 30.90 -27.49
CA LEU A 16 38.85 29.92 -26.74
C LEU A 16 39.08 28.54 -27.35
N ALA A 17 39.88 27.74 -26.71
CA ALA A 17 39.93 26.30 -26.98
C ALA A 17 38.62 25.66 -26.49
N ALA A 18 37.83 25.15 -27.42
CA ALA A 18 36.64 24.35 -27.13
C ALA A 18 37.06 23.00 -26.55
N CYS A 19 37.04 22.87 -25.22
CA CYS A 19 37.08 21.56 -24.59
C CYS A 19 35.69 20.93 -24.70
N ASN A 20 35.53 20.05 -25.66
CA ASN A 20 34.41 19.12 -25.75
C ASN A 20 34.44 18.16 -24.55
N ARG A 21 33.73 18.51 -23.48
CA ARG A 21 33.51 17.61 -22.36
C ARG A 21 32.38 16.69 -22.74
N SER A 22 32.70 15.46 -23.12
CA SER A 22 31.76 14.36 -23.17
C SER A 22 31.09 14.24 -21.80
N GLN A 23 29.81 14.60 -21.71
CA GLN A 23 29.00 14.31 -20.52
C GLN A 23 28.85 12.82 -20.37
N PRO A 24 29.13 12.24 -19.20
CA PRO A 24 28.74 10.85 -18.95
C PRO A 24 27.21 10.78 -19.00
N ALA A 25 26.69 9.79 -19.71
CA ALA A 25 25.28 9.48 -19.75
C ALA A 25 24.78 9.24 -18.31
N THR A 26 23.85 10.07 -17.87
CA THR A 26 23.07 9.86 -16.64
C THR A 26 22.33 8.54 -16.76
N PRO A 27 22.45 7.60 -15.82
CA PRO A 27 21.59 6.43 -15.84
C PRO A 27 20.15 6.91 -15.68
N THR A 28 19.31 6.52 -16.62
CA THR A 28 17.85 6.70 -16.57
C THR A 28 17.36 6.02 -15.29
N GLY A 29 17.23 6.80 -14.24
CA GLY A 29 16.56 6.35 -13.03
C GLY A 29 15.12 6.08 -13.40
N SER A 30 14.67 4.85 -13.22
CA SER A 30 13.26 4.52 -13.25
C SER A 30 12.57 5.42 -12.23
N GLU A 31 11.73 6.34 -12.70
CA GLU A 31 10.87 7.11 -11.81
C GLU A 31 10.10 6.13 -10.92
N PRO A 32 10.06 6.35 -9.60
CA PRO A 32 9.21 5.56 -8.74
C PRO A 32 7.77 5.76 -9.25
N LYS A 33 7.12 4.66 -9.67
CA LYS A 33 5.69 4.68 -9.98
C LYS A 33 4.99 5.36 -8.80
N ALA A 34 4.47 6.56 -9.03
CA ALA A 34 3.74 7.31 -8.01
C ALA A 34 2.72 6.38 -7.38
N ALA A 35 2.82 6.18 -6.07
CA ALA A 35 1.82 5.42 -5.33
C ALA A 35 0.46 6.07 -5.63
N ALA A 36 -0.51 5.26 -6.08
CA ALA A 36 -1.85 5.76 -6.33
C ALA A 36 -2.35 6.46 -5.06
N ALA A 37 -2.86 7.68 -5.20
CA ALA A 37 -3.41 8.42 -4.07
C ALA A 37 -4.51 7.58 -3.43
N ALA A 38 -4.58 7.58 -2.09
CA ALA A 38 -5.65 6.89 -1.38
C ALA A 38 -7.02 7.45 -1.84
N PRO A 39 -8.05 6.60 -1.98
CA PRO A 39 -9.36 7.03 -2.43
C PRO A 39 -9.96 8.09 -1.47
N SER A 40 -10.61 9.09 -2.03
CA SER A 40 -11.36 10.10 -1.27
C SER A 40 -12.54 9.46 -0.52
N ASP A 41 -13.09 10.16 0.46
CA ASP A 41 -14.24 9.64 1.22
C ASP A 41 -15.46 9.40 0.34
N ALA A 42 -15.68 10.25 -0.68
CA ALA A 42 -16.76 10.04 -1.65
C ALA A 42 -16.55 8.76 -2.48
N GLU A 43 -15.33 8.48 -2.91
CA GLU A 43 -14.99 7.24 -3.61
C GLU A 43 -15.16 6.03 -2.71
N LYS A 44 -14.71 6.11 -1.44
CA LYS A 44 -14.92 5.04 -0.45
C LYS A 44 -16.41 4.75 -0.24
N GLN A 45 -17.27 5.77 -0.15
CA GLN A 45 -18.72 5.60 0.00
C GLN A 45 -19.35 4.97 -1.26
N ALA A 46 -18.93 5.38 -2.45
CA ALA A 46 -19.39 4.78 -3.70
C ALA A 46 -18.98 3.30 -3.79
N MET A 47 -17.74 2.98 -3.40
CA MET A 47 -17.26 1.60 -3.33
C MET A 47 -18.06 0.78 -2.31
N LEU A 48 -18.30 1.32 -1.11
CA LEU A 48 -19.12 0.66 -0.09
C LEU A 48 -20.50 0.30 -0.62
N ALA A 49 -21.19 1.26 -1.26
CA ALA A 49 -22.52 1.03 -1.82
C ALA A 49 -22.57 -0.08 -2.88
N SER A 50 -21.44 -0.37 -3.54
CA SER A 50 -21.30 -1.43 -4.55
C SER A 50 -20.98 -2.81 -3.98
N LEU A 51 -20.67 -2.91 -2.68
CA LEU A 51 -20.34 -4.17 -2.04
C LEU A 51 -21.59 -5.09 -1.94
N PRO A 52 -21.40 -6.41 -1.89
CA PRO A 52 -22.50 -7.31 -1.60
C PRO A 52 -23.00 -7.15 -0.16
N ALA A 53 -24.27 -7.44 0.08
CA ALA A 53 -24.80 -7.51 1.45
C ALA A 53 -24.05 -8.59 2.26
N PRO A 54 -23.79 -8.38 3.55
CA PRO A 54 -24.20 -7.25 4.39
C PRO A 54 -23.24 -6.07 4.37
N TYR A 55 -22.15 -6.12 3.61
CA TYR A 55 -21.04 -5.16 3.66
C TYR A 55 -21.39 -3.78 3.10
N ASN A 56 -22.37 -3.70 2.20
CA ASN A 56 -22.81 -2.45 1.57
C ASN A 56 -23.51 -1.44 2.53
N THR A 57 -23.82 -1.87 3.75
CA THR A 57 -24.42 -1.01 4.80
C THR A 57 -23.53 -0.88 6.02
N ALA A 58 -22.27 -1.32 5.93
CA ALA A 58 -21.32 -1.30 7.02
C ALA A 58 -20.88 0.13 7.38
N ASP A 59 -20.42 0.29 8.60
CA ASP A 59 -19.82 1.53 9.10
C ASP A 59 -18.30 1.53 8.81
N LEU A 60 -17.88 2.25 7.75
CA LEU A 60 -16.47 2.35 7.38
C LEU A 60 -15.62 3.02 8.45
N ALA A 61 -16.17 3.98 9.21
CA ALA A 61 -15.41 4.65 10.26
C ALA A 61 -15.14 3.69 11.42
N ASN A 62 -16.14 2.86 11.81
CA ASN A 62 -15.92 1.79 12.77
C ASN A 62 -14.93 0.75 12.23
N GLY A 63 -15.07 0.36 10.96
CA GLY A 63 -14.14 -0.59 10.32
C GLY A 63 -12.69 -0.11 10.34
N GLU A 64 -12.46 1.16 10.04
CA GLU A 64 -11.13 1.81 10.13
C GLU A 64 -10.61 1.82 11.57
N ALA A 65 -11.45 2.17 12.54
CA ALA A 65 -11.08 2.13 13.95
C ALA A 65 -10.72 0.71 14.40
N LYS A 66 -11.43 -0.33 13.91
CA LYS A 66 -11.07 -1.74 14.20
C LYS A 66 -9.78 -2.17 13.50
N PHE A 67 -9.49 -1.63 12.30
CA PHE A 67 -8.23 -1.90 11.62
C PHE A 67 -7.01 -1.40 12.39
N ALA A 68 -7.16 -0.45 13.30
CA ALA A 68 -6.09 -0.04 14.21
C ALA A 68 -5.46 -1.21 14.99
N LEU A 69 -6.22 -2.28 15.24
CA LEU A 69 -5.73 -3.51 15.88
C LEU A 69 -4.82 -4.36 14.95
N CYS A 70 -4.86 -4.09 13.66
CA CYS A 70 -4.18 -4.88 12.62
C CYS A 70 -2.95 -4.14 12.04
N GLN A 71 -2.98 -2.80 12.06
CA GLN A 71 -2.00 -1.94 11.35
C GLN A 71 -0.58 -2.05 11.88
N SER A 72 -0.37 -2.52 13.12
CA SER A 72 0.97 -2.78 13.65
C SER A 72 1.68 -3.96 12.98
N CYS A 73 0.90 -4.83 12.31
CA CYS A 73 1.41 -6.03 11.64
C CYS A 73 1.12 -6.07 10.15
N HIS A 74 0.13 -5.33 9.64
CA HIS A 74 -0.31 -5.38 8.25
C HIS A 74 -0.37 -4.01 7.60
N THR A 75 -0.07 -3.95 6.31
CA THR A 75 -0.34 -2.80 5.45
C THR A 75 -1.48 -3.12 4.48
N VAL A 76 -2.19 -2.09 3.96
CA VAL A 76 -3.31 -2.24 3.01
C VAL A 76 -3.03 -1.60 1.65
N ALA A 77 -2.05 -0.72 1.56
CA ALA A 77 -1.73 0.00 0.33
C ALA A 77 -1.19 -0.94 -0.75
N GLU A 78 -1.47 -0.62 -2.02
CA GLU A 78 -0.86 -1.31 -3.17
C GLU A 78 0.68 -1.19 -3.10
N GLY A 79 1.37 -2.32 -3.21
CA GLY A 79 2.83 -2.36 -3.09
C GLY A 79 3.37 -2.10 -1.67
N GLY A 80 2.49 -2.01 -0.67
CA GLY A 80 2.89 -1.85 0.72
C GLY A 80 3.75 -3.00 1.22
N ALA A 81 4.63 -2.70 2.19
CA ALA A 81 5.57 -3.69 2.73
C ALA A 81 4.86 -4.81 3.50
N ASN A 82 5.40 -6.02 3.40
CA ASN A 82 5.14 -7.05 4.40
C ASN A 82 5.83 -6.65 5.71
N MET A 83 5.12 -6.82 6.82
CA MET A 83 5.62 -6.56 8.16
C MET A 83 5.70 -7.87 8.95
N THR A 84 5.28 -7.88 10.21
CA THR A 84 5.08 -9.14 10.98
C THR A 84 4.01 -10.02 10.32
N GLY A 85 2.99 -9.39 9.71
CA GLY A 85 2.01 -10.00 8.83
C GLY A 85 2.20 -9.58 7.37
N PRO A 86 1.54 -10.27 6.42
CA PRO A 86 1.60 -9.93 5.00
C PRO A 86 0.84 -8.64 4.69
N ASN A 87 1.20 -7.97 3.58
CA ASN A 87 0.38 -6.91 3.01
C ASN A 87 -0.99 -7.47 2.59
N LEU A 88 -2.06 -6.76 2.92
CA LEU A 88 -3.43 -7.17 2.68
C LEU A 88 -4.02 -6.65 1.36
N HIS A 89 -3.29 -5.81 0.59
CA HIS A 89 -3.77 -5.38 -0.72
C HIS A 89 -4.05 -6.60 -1.60
N GLY A 90 -5.23 -6.64 -2.23
CA GLY A 90 -5.67 -7.78 -3.05
C GLY A 90 -5.83 -9.10 -2.26
N VAL A 91 -6.14 -9.04 -0.96
CA VAL A 91 -6.34 -10.25 -0.14
C VAL A 91 -7.56 -11.05 -0.59
N PHE A 92 -8.65 -10.38 -0.95
CA PHE A 92 -9.87 -11.05 -1.41
C PHE A 92 -9.65 -11.69 -2.78
N GLY A 93 -10.06 -12.95 -2.91
CA GLY A 93 -9.82 -13.77 -4.09
C GLY A 93 -8.42 -14.39 -4.16
N ARG A 94 -7.53 -14.03 -3.22
CA ARG A 94 -6.17 -14.57 -3.15
C ARG A 94 -6.15 -15.90 -2.41
N LYS A 95 -5.39 -16.88 -2.95
CA LYS A 95 -5.15 -18.15 -2.25
C LYS A 95 -4.39 -17.91 -0.95
N ALA A 96 -4.76 -18.64 0.10
CA ALA A 96 -4.04 -18.60 1.37
C ALA A 96 -2.55 -18.90 1.16
N ALA A 97 -1.69 -18.20 1.88
CA ALA A 97 -0.24 -18.32 1.85
C ALA A 97 0.43 -18.10 0.48
N SER A 98 -0.22 -17.41 -0.48
CA SER A 98 0.32 -17.26 -1.84
C SER A 98 1.04 -15.92 -2.10
N LEU A 99 1.05 -14.96 -1.16
CA LEU A 99 1.78 -13.72 -1.38
C LEU A 99 3.29 -14.01 -1.42
N PRO A 100 4.01 -13.60 -2.48
CA PRO A 100 5.44 -13.84 -2.59
C PRO A 100 6.22 -13.08 -1.49
N ASN A 101 7.39 -13.60 -1.15
CA ASN A 101 8.31 -12.98 -0.19
C ASN A 101 7.76 -12.81 1.25
N PHE A 102 6.74 -13.61 1.64
CA PHE A 102 6.27 -13.69 3.00
C PHE A 102 6.33 -15.14 3.52
N LYS A 103 6.90 -15.34 4.72
CA LYS A 103 7.04 -16.67 5.32
C LYS A 103 5.83 -17.01 6.18
N TYR A 104 4.90 -17.74 5.61
CA TYR A 104 3.70 -18.22 6.30
C TYR A 104 3.99 -19.36 7.29
N SER A 105 2.99 -19.74 8.11
CA SER A 105 3.01 -20.99 8.87
C SER A 105 2.73 -22.17 7.95
N ASP A 106 3.20 -23.35 8.35
CA ASP A 106 2.90 -24.60 7.64
C ASP A 106 1.39 -24.85 7.61
N ALA A 107 0.69 -24.56 8.73
CA ALA A 107 -0.76 -24.66 8.82
C ALA A 107 -1.46 -23.80 7.73
N LEU A 108 -1.07 -22.54 7.58
CA LEU A 108 -1.70 -21.66 6.58
C LEU A 108 -1.30 -22.04 5.15
N THR A 109 -0.08 -22.54 4.96
CA THR A 109 0.39 -23.04 3.66
C THR A 109 -0.39 -24.28 3.20
N ALA A 110 -0.75 -25.16 4.15
CA ALA A 110 -1.54 -26.34 3.90
C ALA A 110 -3.06 -26.07 3.77
N ALA A 111 -3.52 -24.90 4.17
CA ALA A 111 -4.96 -24.57 4.27
C ALA A 111 -5.70 -24.63 2.93
N GLY A 112 -5.08 -24.16 1.85
CA GLY A 112 -5.55 -24.38 0.46
C GLY A 112 -6.74 -23.57 0.00
N TRP A 113 -7.42 -22.82 0.89
CA TRP A 113 -8.59 -22.00 0.53
C TRP A 113 -8.21 -20.69 -0.16
N ILE A 114 -9.25 -20.03 -0.70
CA ILE A 114 -9.18 -18.65 -1.19
C ILE A 114 -9.74 -17.73 -0.09
N TRP A 115 -9.13 -16.57 0.12
CA TRP A 115 -9.64 -15.58 1.04
C TRP A 115 -10.89 -14.91 0.48
N GLU A 116 -12.02 -15.37 0.95
CA GLU A 116 -13.32 -14.76 0.74
C GLU A 116 -13.77 -14.03 2.00
N PRO A 117 -14.75 -13.12 1.92
CA PRO A 117 -15.24 -12.41 3.08
C PRO A 117 -15.63 -13.30 4.26
N GLN A 118 -16.28 -14.43 3.98
CA GLN A 118 -16.70 -15.40 4.99
C GLN A 118 -15.51 -16.10 5.66
N HIS A 119 -14.49 -16.49 4.88
CA HIS A 119 -13.27 -17.06 5.45
C HIS A 119 -12.54 -16.03 6.34
N LEU A 120 -12.53 -14.77 5.91
CA LEU A 120 -11.91 -13.71 6.69
C LEU A 120 -12.69 -13.41 7.97
N ASP A 121 -14.04 -13.46 7.95
CA ASP A 121 -14.86 -13.31 9.14
C ASP A 121 -14.51 -14.34 10.21
N HIS A 122 -14.53 -15.63 9.84
CA HIS A 122 -14.16 -16.72 10.78
C HIS A 122 -12.69 -16.63 11.23
N TRP A 123 -11.80 -16.22 10.32
CA TRP A 123 -10.39 -16.04 10.65
C TRP A 123 -10.18 -14.96 11.71
N ILE A 124 -10.78 -13.76 11.52
CA ILE A 124 -10.60 -12.64 12.46
C ILE A 124 -11.42 -12.79 13.73
N GLU A 125 -12.45 -13.65 13.75
CA GLU A 125 -13.17 -13.97 14.98
C GLU A 125 -12.25 -14.60 16.01
N LYS A 126 -11.51 -15.66 15.65
CA LYS A 126 -10.55 -16.35 16.52
C LYS A 126 -9.50 -17.12 15.70
N PRO A 127 -8.41 -16.49 15.26
CA PRO A 127 -7.44 -17.11 14.34
C PRO A 127 -6.85 -18.42 14.88
N GLN A 128 -6.55 -18.48 16.17
CA GLN A 128 -5.94 -19.67 16.78
C GLN A 128 -6.90 -20.85 16.91
N THR A 129 -8.20 -20.57 17.01
CA THR A 129 -9.24 -21.61 17.03
C THR A 129 -9.59 -22.04 15.61
N PHE A 130 -9.67 -21.09 14.67
CA PHE A 130 -10.01 -21.38 13.27
C PHE A 130 -8.93 -22.20 12.57
N LEU A 131 -7.67 -21.86 12.78
CA LEU A 131 -6.54 -22.62 12.22
C LEU A 131 -5.41 -22.77 13.28
N PRO A 132 -5.43 -23.83 14.08
CA PRO A 132 -4.34 -24.11 15.02
C PRO A 132 -2.99 -24.20 14.31
N GLY A 133 -1.96 -23.62 14.92
CA GLY A 133 -0.61 -23.60 14.35
C GLY A 133 -0.34 -22.45 13.37
N ASN A 134 -1.30 -21.53 13.16
CA ASN A 134 -1.01 -20.28 12.46
C ASN A 134 -0.10 -19.37 13.34
N LYS A 135 0.56 -18.38 12.70
CA LYS A 135 1.49 -17.47 13.38
C LYS A 135 0.88 -16.14 13.80
N MET A 136 -0.38 -15.87 13.49
CA MET A 136 -1.04 -14.62 13.82
C MET A 136 -1.40 -14.61 15.32
N THR A 137 -0.84 -13.67 16.07
CA THR A 137 -1.02 -13.58 17.53
C THR A 137 -2.21 -12.72 17.96
N PHE A 138 -3.14 -12.45 17.06
CA PHE A 138 -4.34 -11.68 17.32
C PHE A 138 -5.33 -12.46 18.20
N ALA A 139 -5.87 -11.79 19.23
CA ALA A 139 -6.79 -12.43 20.17
C ALA A 139 -8.18 -12.73 19.57
N GLY A 140 -8.51 -12.06 18.48
CA GLY A 140 -9.81 -12.14 17.83
C GLY A 140 -10.70 -10.92 18.03
N LEU A 141 -11.70 -10.80 17.17
CA LEU A 141 -12.74 -9.77 17.20
C LEU A 141 -14.10 -10.46 17.33
N ASN A 142 -14.65 -10.49 18.56
CA ASN A 142 -15.82 -11.32 18.87
C ASN A 142 -17.14 -10.72 18.34
N ASP A 143 -17.27 -9.38 18.28
CA ASP A 143 -18.49 -8.72 17.84
C ASP A 143 -18.65 -8.89 16.31
N PRO A 144 -19.77 -9.51 15.85
CA PRO A 144 -20.00 -9.75 14.44
C PRO A 144 -20.21 -8.46 13.64
N LYS A 145 -20.77 -7.40 14.26
CA LYS A 145 -20.89 -6.11 13.60
C LYS A 145 -19.51 -5.48 13.34
N ASP A 146 -18.65 -5.51 14.34
CA ASP A 146 -17.27 -5.01 14.21
C ASP A 146 -16.51 -5.77 13.11
N ARG A 147 -16.71 -7.08 12.99
CA ARG A 147 -16.10 -7.87 11.92
C ARG A 147 -16.65 -7.50 10.55
N THR A 148 -17.97 -7.32 10.43
CA THR A 148 -18.60 -6.87 9.18
C THR A 148 -18.06 -5.51 8.73
N ASP A 149 -17.97 -4.56 9.65
CA ASP A 149 -17.47 -3.21 9.40
C ASP A 149 -15.98 -3.24 9.00
N LEU A 150 -15.16 -4.03 9.71
CA LEU A 150 -13.75 -4.22 9.38
C LEU A 150 -13.54 -4.86 8.01
N ILE A 151 -14.34 -5.88 7.66
CA ILE A 151 -14.24 -6.55 6.37
C ILE A 151 -14.64 -5.58 5.24
N ALA A 152 -15.71 -4.80 5.42
CA ALA A 152 -16.10 -3.77 4.45
C ALA A 152 -15.00 -2.71 4.28
N TYR A 153 -14.41 -2.23 5.36
CA TYR A 153 -13.26 -1.33 5.31
C TYR A 153 -12.09 -1.95 4.54
N LEU A 154 -11.75 -3.21 4.80
CA LEU A 154 -10.70 -3.90 4.06
C LEU A 154 -11.05 -4.04 2.58
N MET A 155 -12.29 -4.37 2.21
CA MET A 155 -12.71 -4.42 0.82
C MET A 155 -12.45 -3.10 0.10
N VAL A 156 -12.88 -1.98 0.71
CA VAL A 156 -12.69 -0.64 0.15
C VAL A 156 -11.21 -0.26 0.07
N SER A 157 -10.41 -0.66 1.07
CA SER A 157 -9.01 -0.20 1.21
C SER A 157 -7.98 -1.09 0.50
N THR A 158 -8.35 -2.30 0.10
CA THR A 158 -7.41 -3.29 -0.45
C THR A 158 -7.66 -3.65 -1.91
N GLY A 159 -8.51 -2.90 -2.60
CA GLY A 159 -8.77 -3.09 -4.04
C GLY A 159 -9.69 -4.28 -4.35
N TYR A 160 -10.65 -4.59 -3.47
CA TYR A 160 -11.67 -5.60 -3.74
C TYR A 160 -12.47 -5.25 -5.00
N LYS A 161 -12.70 -6.25 -5.85
CA LYS A 161 -13.57 -6.15 -7.02
C LYS A 161 -14.67 -7.18 -6.86
N PRO A 162 -15.95 -6.77 -6.79
CA PRO A 162 -17.08 -7.72 -6.87
C PRO A 162 -16.96 -8.57 -8.14
N GLN A 163 -17.15 -9.87 -8.02
CA GLN A 163 -17.20 -10.80 -9.15
C GLN A 163 -18.62 -10.92 -9.67
#